data_136b574405d54e3226ecf6dee40b1bb3
#
_entry.id   136b574405d54e3226ecf6dee40b1bb3
#
_cell.length_a   1.000
_cell.length_b   1.000
_cell.length_c   1.000
_cell.angle_alpha   90.00
_cell.angle_beta   90.00
_cell.angle_gamma   90.00
#
_symmetry.space_group_name_H-M   'P 1'
#
loop_
_entity.id
_entity.type
_entity.pdbx_description
1 polymer ?
#
loop_
_entity_poly.entity_id
_entity_poly.type
_entity_poly.pdbx_seq_one_letter_code
_entity_poly.pdbx_strand_id
1 'polypeptide(L)'
;TVDTDADLYVFSLKDTVLADVIARVRPNEGLWVHTAGSMPMDVFNGHTANYGVLYPMQTFSKTREVDFNVIPFFLEANTSENAGKLQHLAEKLSGNIRFLSSDKRKSLHLAAVFACNFTNHIYALAVKLLEEQDIPADVLLPLIDETAAKIHTMPPRVAQTGPAIRYDENV
;
A
#
# COMPACT_ATOMS: atom_id res chain seq x y z
N THR A 1 -11.49 -21.97 12.56
CA THR A 1 -10.32 -22.90 12.66
C THR A 1 -9.40 -22.54 11.50
N VAL A 2 -8.12 -22.35 11.76
CA VAL A 2 -7.10 -22.18 10.73
C VAL A 2 -6.65 -23.58 10.33
N ASP A 3 -6.54 -23.83 9.03
CA ASP A 3 -5.95 -25.07 8.52
C ASP A 3 -4.48 -25.14 8.97
N THR A 4 -4.02 -26.30 9.39
CA THR A 4 -2.66 -26.51 9.91
C THR A 4 -1.73 -27.20 8.91
N ASP A 5 -2.23 -27.51 7.70
CA ASP A 5 -1.53 -28.29 6.68
C ASP A 5 -1.39 -27.52 5.34
N ALA A 6 -1.51 -26.20 5.39
CA ALA A 6 -1.33 -25.35 4.21
C ALA A 6 0.15 -24.99 4.02
N ASP A 7 0.58 -24.89 2.76
CA ASP A 7 1.93 -24.45 2.39
C ASP A 7 2.16 -22.95 2.58
N LEU A 8 1.08 -22.16 2.55
CA LEU A 8 1.12 -20.70 2.64
C LEU A 8 -0.02 -20.16 3.52
N TYR A 9 0.32 -19.27 4.42
CA TYR A 9 -0.62 -18.51 5.27
C TYR A 9 -0.48 -17.02 5.01
N VAL A 10 -1.54 -16.39 4.48
CA VAL A 10 -1.56 -14.96 4.20
C VAL A 10 -2.37 -14.22 5.24
N PHE A 11 -1.70 -13.39 6.04
CA PHE A 11 -2.31 -12.55 7.06
C PHE A 11 -2.64 -11.17 6.45
N SER A 12 -3.81 -11.05 5.86
CA SER A 12 -4.34 -9.79 5.32
C SER A 12 -5.30 -9.17 6.34
N LEU A 13 -4.74 -8.54 7.36
CA LEU A 13 -5.45 -8.03 8.53
C LEU A 13 -5.07 -6.58 8.80
N LYS A 14 -5.90 -5.89 9.62
CA LYS A 14 -5.52 -4.58 10.15
C LYS A 14 -4.28 -4.70 11.04
N ASP A 15 -3.38 -3.72 10.95
CA ASP A 15 -2.13 -3.69 11.71
C ASP A 15 -2.36 -3.86 13.23
N THR A 16 -3.45 -3.26 13.74
CA THR A 16 -3.80 -3.29 15.18
C THR A 16 -4.16 -4.66 15.72
N VAL A 17 -4.50 -5.63 14.87
CA VAL A 17 -4.90 -6.99 15.31
C VAL A 17 -3.94 -8.06 14.79
N LEU A 18 -2.99 -7.71 13.95
CA LEU A 18 -2.11 -8.66 13.27
C LEU A 18 -1.32 -9.52 14.28
N ALA A 19 -0.64 -8.90 15.24
CA ALA A 19 0.16 -9.59 16.24
C ALA A 19 -0.69 -10.52 17.12
N ASP A 20 -1.88 -10.06 17.53
CA ASP A 20 -2.79 -10.86 18.36
C ASP A 20 -3.32 -12.09 17.62
N VAL A 21 -3.55 -11.98 16.32
CA VAL A 21 -3.98 -13.13 15.51
C VAL A 21 -2.83 -14.11 15.30
N ILE A 22 -1.63 -13.62 14.96
CA ILE A 22 -0.42 -14.44 14.82
C ILE A 22 -0.19 -15.29 16.08
N ALA A 23 -0.27 -14.69 17.26
CA ALA A 23 -0.06 -15.37 18.52
C ALA A 23 -1.07 -16.50 18.83
N ARG A 24 -2.22 -16.53 18.14
CA ARG A 24 -3.28 -17.54 18.30
C ARG A 24 -3.21 -18.67 17.29
N VAL A 25 -2.43 -18.51 16.23
CA VAL A 25 -2.24 -19.56 15.22
C VAL A 25 -1.21 -20.57 15.73
N ARG A 26 -1.52 -21.85 15.64
CA ARG A 26 -0.58 -22.91 16.00
C ARG A 26 0.60 -22.92 15.02
N PRO A 27 1.84 -23.00 15.52
CA PRO A 27 3.01 -23.13 14.67
C PRO A 27 2.87 -24.33 13.71
N ASN A 28 3.34 -24.15 12.48
CA ASN A 28 3.33 -25.17 11.43
C ASN A 28 4.50 -24.90 10.46
N GLU A 29 4.69 -25.80 9.49
CA GLU A 29 5.81 -25.73 8.53
C GLU A 29 5.54 -24.82 7.33
N GLY A 30 4.32 -24.30 7.18
CA GLY A 30 3.95 -23.42 6.08
C GLY A 30 4.64 -22.06 6.13
N LEU A 31 4.71 -21.39 5.00
CA LEU A 31 5.26 -20.04 4.90
C LEU A 31 4.20 -19.01 5.35
N TRP A 32 4.51 -18.25 6.38
CA TRP A 32 3.63 -17.21 6.90
C TRP A 32 4.01 -15.85 6.33
N VAL A 33 3.06 -15.15 5.75
CA VAL A 33 3.29 -13.79 5.22
C VAL A 33 2.20 -12.84 5.65
N HIS A 34 2.56 -11.57 5.90
CA HIS A 34 1.58 -10.51 6.03
C HIS A 34 1.64 -9.55 4.85
N THR A 35 0.56 -8.79 4.65
CA THR A 35 0.43 -7.82 3.56
C THR A 35 0.50 -6.37 4.04
N ALA A 36 0.89 -6.13 5.28
CA ALA A 36 0.92 -4.81 5.89
C ALA A 36 2.16 -4.00 5.46
N GLY A 37 1.95 -2.74 5.11
CA GLY A 37 3.03 -1.82 4.73
C GLY A 37 3.85 -1.31 5.91
N SER A 38 3.21 -1.10 7.08
CA SER A 38 3.80 -0.49 8.26
C SER A 38 4.42 -1.49 9.25
N MET A 39 3.95 -2.76 9.24
CA MET A 39 4.37 -3.77 10.20
C MET A 39 5.72 -4.40 9.85
N PRO A 40 6.63 -4.61 10.81
CA PRO A 40 7.88 -5.30 10.55
C PRO A 40 7.66 -6.78 10.29
N MET A 41 8.54 -7.40 9.49
CA MET A 41 8.54 -8.84 9.26
C MET A 41 8.70 -9.63 10.57
N ASP A 42 9.45 -9.09 11.51
CA ASP A 42 9.77 -9.71 12.80
C ASP A 42 8.54 -9.93 13.72
N VAL A 43 7.35 -9.45 13.32
CA VAL A 43 6.10 -9.79 14.03
C VAL A 43 5.85 -11.29 14.08
N PHE A 44 6.46 -12.07 13.19
CA PHE A 44 6.39 -13.54 13.17
C PHE A 44 7.46 -14.24 14.00
N ASN A 45 8.46 -13.49 14.47
CA ASN A 45 9.59 -14.07 15.22
C ASN A 45 9.11 -14.81 16.47
N GLY A 46 9.56 -16.05 16.63
CA GLY A 46 9.14 -16.93 17.73
C GLY A 46 7.78 -17.64 17.53
N HIS A 47 7.06 -17.36 16.44
CA HIS A 47 5.78 -18.01 16.12
C HIS A 47 5.90 -19.07 15.02
N THR A 48 6.79 -18.89 14.06
CA THR A 48 7.06 -19.85 12.98
C THR A 48 8.51 -19.75 12.53
N ALA A 49 9.02 -20.81 11.89
CA ALA A 49 10.35 -20.85 11.29
C ALA A 49 10.38 -20.19 9.90
N ASN A 50 9.26 -20.21 9.16
CA ASN A 50 9.17 -19.77 7.77
C ASN A 50 8.26 -18.55 7.67
N TYR A 51 8.83 -17.37 7.44
CA TYR A 51 8.02 -16.17 7.35
C TYR A 51 8.60 -15.09 6.43
N GLY A 52 7.71 -14.16 6.05
CA GLY A 52 8.06 -13.05 5.19
C GLY A 52 6.94 -12.03 5.06
N VAL A 53 7.08 -11.17 4.07
CA VAL A 53 6.12 -10.13 3.70
C VAL A 53 5.81 -10.22 2.22
N LEU A 54 4.55 -10.13 1.89
CA LEU A 54 4.02 -10.01 0.53
C LEU A 54 3.16 -8.74 0.47
N TYR A 55 3.79 -7.57 0.24
CA TYR A 55 3.12 -6.29 0.29
C TYR A 55 2.76 -5.76 -1.10
N PRO A 56 1.48 -5.85 -1.53
CA PRO A 56 1.00 -5.18 -2.73
C PRO A 56 0.79 -3.69 -2.44
N MET A 57 1.52 -2.81 -3.13
CA MET A 57 1.39 -1.38 -2.94
C MET A 57 0.27 -0.82 -3.81
N GLN A 58 -0.95 -0.89 -3.30
CA GLN A 58 -2.14 -0.39 -3.97
C GLN A 58 -3.20 0.05 -2.95
N THR A 59 -4.12 0.90 -3.38
CA THR A 59 -5.36 1.19 -2.65
C THR A 59 -6.46 0.24 -3.13
N PHE A 60 -7.02 -0.53 -2.19
CA PHE A 60 -8.04 -1.53 -2.48
C PHE A 60 -9.41 -1.09 -2.00
N SER A 61 -10.42 -1.23 -2.85
CA SER A 61 -11.83 -1.06 -2.51
C SER A 61 -12.60 -2.33 -2.84
N LYS A 62 -13.56 -2.71 -2.00
CA LYS A 62 -14.31 -3.97 -2.19
C LYS A 62 -15.10 -4.03 -3.50
N THR A 63 -15.45 -2.88 -4.05
CA THR A 63 -16.32 -2.74 -5.23
C THR A 63 -15.56 -2.42 -6.51
N ARG A 64 -14.21 -2.31 -6.44
CA ARG A 64 -13.39 -1.96 -7.61
C ARG A 64 -12.39 -3.05 -7.89
N GLU A 65 -12.45 -3.62 -9.08
CA GLU A 65 -11.43 -4.52 -9.60
C GLU A 65 -10.13 -3.77 -9.88
N VAL A 66 -9.01 -4.44 -9.62
CA VAL A 66 -7.67 -3.91 -9.86
C VAL A 66 -6.88 -4.89 -10.74
N ASP A 67 -6.10 -4.36 -11.65
CA ASP A 67 -5.17 -5.16 -12.44
C ASP A 67 -3.90 -5.45 -11.62
N PHE A 68 -3.76 -6.69 -11.17
CA PHE A 68 -2.61 -7.11 -10.37
C PHE A 68 -1.30 -7.04 -11.16
N ASN A 69 -1.32 -7.16 -12.50
CA ASN A 69 -0.10 -7.12 -13.32
C ASN A 69 0.68 -5.82 -13.20
N VAL A 70 -0.01 -4.69 -12.91
CA VAL A 70 0.62 -3.37 -12.78
C VAL A 70 0.96 -3.00 -11.34
N ILE A 71 0.49 -3.78 -10.35
CA ILE A 71 0.71 -3.49 -8.93
C ILE A 71 2.15 -3.85 -8.54
N PRO A 72 2.94 -2.90 -7.96
CA PRO A 72 4.23 -3.24 -7.39
C PRO A 72 4.07 -4.13 -6.15
N PHE A 73 4.76 -5.27 -6.11
CA PHE A 73 4.87 -6.12 -4.93
C PHE A 73 6.22 -5.94 -4.27
N PHE A 74 6.20 -5.67 -2.97
CA PHE A 74 7.41 -5.59 -2.16
C PHE A 74 7.51 -6.80 -1.26
N LEU A 75 8.63 -7.52 -1.39
CA LEU A 75 8.89 -8.78 -0.71
C LEU A 75 9.96 -8.61 0.36
N GLU A 76 9.81 -9.38 1.43
CA GLU A 76 10.82 -9.58 2.46
C GLU A 76 10.71 -11.01 2.96
N ALA A 77 11.80 -11.69 3.28
CA ALA A 77 11.77 -13.04 3.81
C ALA A 77 12.92 -13.27 4.78
N ASN A 78 12.70 -14.15 5.76
CA ASN A 78 13.69 -14.46 6.79
C ASN A 78 14.82 -15.38 6.30
N THR A 79 14.61 -16.09 5.18
CA THR A 79 15.64 -16.95 4.55
C THR A 79 15.65 -16.78 3.05
N SER A 80 16.78 -17.16 2.40
CA SER A 80 16.88 -17.15 0.93
C SER A 80 15.92 -18.15 0.27
N GLU A 81 15.63 -19.27 0.90
CA GLU A 81 14.66 -20.25 0.41
C GLU A 81 13.25 -19.66 0.39
N ASN A 82 12.82 -19.02 1.49
CA ASN A 82 11.53 -18.36 1.59
C ASN A 82 11.42 -17.16 0.64
N ALA A 83 12.52 -16.43 0.42
CA ALA A 83 12.58 -15.37 -0.61
C ALA A 83 12.31 -15.92 -2.02
N GLY A 84 12.90 -17.05 -2.39
CA GLY A 84 12.64 -17.72 -3.66
C GLY A 84 11.18 -18.18 -3.81
N LYS A 85 10.58 -18.76 -2.76
CA LYS A 85 9.17 -19.15 -2.74
C LYS A 85 8.25 -17.95 -2.94
N LEU A 86 8.51 -16.85 -2.22
CA LEU A 86 7.72 -15.62 -2.35
C LEU A 86 7.86 -14.97 -3.71
N GLN A 87 9.08 -14.92 -4.24
CA GLN A 87 9.32 -14.38 -5.58
C GLN A 87 8.54 -15.16 -6.63
N HIS A 88 8.63 -16.48 -6.63
CA HIS A 88 7.90 -17.32 -7.57
C HIS A 88 6.39 -17.16 -7.49
N LEU A 89 5.84 -16.97 -6.27
CA LEU A 89 4.43 -16.67 -6.07
C LEU A 89 4.07 -15.30 -6.65
N ALA A 90 4.85 -14.27 -6.32
CA ALA A 90 4.59 -12.90 -6.74
C ALA A 90 4.68 -12.72 -8.26
N GLU A 91 5.59 -13.45 -8.93
CA GLU A 91 5.74 -13.46 -10.40
C GLU A 91 4.48 -13.95 -11.13
N LYS A 92 3.64 -14.74 -10.47
CA LYS A 92 2.33 -15.15 -11.01
C LYS A 92 1.24 -14.08 -10.87
N LEU A 93 1.49 -13.07 -10.03
CA LEU A 93 0.54 -12.01 -9.73
C LEU A 93 0.90 -10.70 -10.45
N SER A 94 2.19 -10.38 -10.57
CA SER A 94 2.65 -9.10 -11.11
C SER A 94 4.02 -9.21 -11.78
N GLY A 95 4.24 -8.40 -12.81
CA GLY A 95 5.56 -8.21 -13.42
C GLY A 95 6.46 -7.20 -12.67
N ASN A 96 5.99 -6.54 -11.61
CA ASN A 96 6.73 -5.50 -10.88
C ASN A 96 7.02 -5.94 -9.43
N ILE A 97 8.13 -6.65 -9.25
CA ILE A 97 8.51 -7.24 -7.98
C ILE A 97 9.82 -6.67 -7.49
N ARG A 98 9.90 -6.32 -6.21
CA ARG A 98 11.10 -5.77 -5.58
C ARG A 98 11.26 -6.31 -4.16
N PHE A 99 12.50 -6.59 -3.74
CA PHE A 99 12.81 -6.86 -2.35
C PHE A 99 13.05 -5.56 -1.59
N LEU A 100 12.47 -5.48 -0.40
CA LEU A 100 12.55 -4.28 0.42
C LEU A 100 12.51 -4.64 1.91
N SER A 101 13.45 -4.14 2.69
CA SER A 101 13.44 -4.35 4.15
C SER A 101 12.26 -3.66 4.84
N SER A 102 11.91 -4.12 6.03
CA SER A 102 10.84 -3.58 6.85
C SER A 102 10.95 -2.04 7.04
N ASP A 103 12.14 -1.53 7.31
CA ASP A 103 12.35 -0.07 7.49
C ASP A 103 12.09 0.73 6.22
N LYS A 104 12.61 0.24 5.09
CA LYS A 104 12.38 0.88 3.79
C LYS A 104 10.92 0.76 3.37
N ARG A 105 10.25 -0.37 3.65
CA ARG A 105 8.82 -0.57 3.38
C ARG A 105 7.96 0.37 4.20
N LYS A 106 8.29 0.60 5.48
CA LYS A 106 7.61 1.57 6.34
C LYS A 106 7.72 2.99 5.77
N SER A 107 8.90 3.38 5.30
CA SER A 107 9.12 4.69 4.65
C SER A 107 8.34 4.80 3.34
N LEU A 108 8.34 3.75 2.52
CA LEU A 108 7.56 3.65 1.29
C LEU A 108 6.05 3.74 1.57
N HIS A 109 5.57 3.03 2.59
CA HIS A 109 4.16 3.07 2.99
C HIS A 109 3.74 4.48 3.43
N LEU A 110 4.59 5.17 4.20
CA LEU A 110 4.34 6.56 4.58
C LEU A 110 4.25 7.48 3.34
N ALA A 111 5.14 7.31 2.37
CA ALA A 111 5.07 8.06 1.11
C ALA A 111 3.76 7.76 0.34
N ALA A 112 3.31 6.50 0.33
CA ALA A 112 2.04 6.12 -0.28
C ALA A 112 0.82 6.73 0.46
N VAL A 113 0.87 6.86 1.78
CA VAL A 113 -0.16 7.57 2.56
C VAL A 113 -0.28 9.03 2.12
N PHE A 114 0.84 9.73 1.90
CA PHE A 114 0.80 11.10 1.35
C PHE A 114 0.24 11.12 -0.08
N ALA A 115 0.74 10.25 -0.95
CA ALA A 115 0.37 10.26 -2.36
C ALA A 115 -1.08 9.80 -2.63
N CYS A 116 -1.69 9.05 -1.73
CA CYS A 116 -3.02 8.48 -1.92
C CYS A 116 -4.01 8.94 -0.83
N ASN A 117 -3.78 8.58 0.44
CA ASN A 117 -4.78 8.79 1.48
C ASN A 117 -4.98 10.27 1.81
N PHE A 118 -3.91 11.05 1.97
CA PHE A 118 -4.03 12.48 2.21
C PHE A 118 -4.53 13.22 0.97
N THR A 119 -4.09 12.83 -0.21
CA THR A 119 -4.60 13.40 -1.47
C THR A 119 -6.12 13.19 -1.57
N ASN A 120 -6.61 11.98 -1.30
CA ASN A 120 -8.05 11.71 -1.29
C ASN A 120 -8.80 12.52 -0.20
N HIS A 121 -8.18 12.72 0.96
CA HIS A 121 -8.75 13.56 2.02
C HIS A 121 -8.88 15.02 1.57
N ILE A 122 -7.86 15.55 0.88
CA ILE A 122 -7.92 16.91 0.30
C ILE A 122 -9.02 17.03 -0.75
N TYR A 123 -9.22 15.99 -1.58
CA TYR A 123 -10.37 15.96 -2.50
C TYR A 123 -11.70 16.01 -1.75
N ALA A 124 -11.84 15.27 -0.66
CA ALA A 124 -13.07 15.31 0.14
C ALA A 124 -13.34 16.70 0.74
N LEU A 125 -12.30 17.42 1.18
CA LEU A 125 -12.42 18.81 1.63
C LEU A 125 -12.84 19.75 0.50
N ALA A 126 -12.25 19.60 -0.69
CA ALA A 126 -12.60 20.41 -1.86
C ALA A 126 -14.06 20.19 -2.27
N VAL A 127 -14.52 18.94 -2.30
CA VAL A 127 -15.92 18.60 -2.60
C VAL A 127 -16.86 19.28 -1.60
N LYS A 128 -16.55 19.20 -0.30
CA LYS A 128 -17.36 19.86 0.74
C LYS A 128 -17.50 21.37 0.53
N LEU A 129 -16.42 22.04 0.13
CA LEU A 129 -16.47 23.48 -0.18
C LEU A 129 -17.40 23.81 -1.35
N LEU A 130 -17.47 22.93 -2.37
CA LEU A 130 -18.36 23.11 -3.50
C LEU A 130 -19.82 22.84 -3.10
N GLU A 131 -20.07 21.81 -2.29
CA GLU A 131 -21.40 21.49 -1.78
C GLU A 131 -22.02 22.65 -0.99
N GLU A 132 -21.22 23.40 -0.23
CA GLU A 132 -21.65 24.60 0.51
C GLU A 132 -22.11 25.76 -0.43
N GLN A 133 -21.77 25.69 -1.72
CA GLN A 133 -22.11 26.68 -2.73
C GLN A 133 -23.03 26.12 -3.85
N ASP A 134 -23.61 24.94 -3.65
CA ASP A 134 -24.43 24.23 -4.64
C ASP A 134 -23.72 24.01 -6.00
N ILE A 135 -22.39 23.83 -5.98
CA ILE A 135 -21.58 23.56 -7.18
C ILE A 135 -21.33 22.05 -7.30
N PRO A 136 -21.65 21.42 -8.45
CA PRO A 136 -21.39 20.00 -8.67
C PRO A 136 -19.89 19.63 -8.56
N ALA A 137 -19.57 18.55 -7.84
CA ALA A 137 -18.18 18.17 -7.60
C ALA A 137 -17.41 17.68 -8.84
N ASP A 138 -18.12 17.24 -9.88
CA ASP A 138 -17.55 16.76 -11.14
C ASP A 138 -16.76 17.82 -11.90
N VAL A 139 -17.01 19.12 -11.65
CA VAL A 139 -16.21 20.22 -12.22
C VAL A 139 -14.73 20.16 -11.82
N LEU A 140 -14.38 19.45 -10.72
CA LEU A 140 -13.00 19.26 -10.28
C LEU A 140 -12.28 18.12 -11.01
N LEU A 141 -13.01 17.18 -11.62
CA LEU A 141 -12.39 15.97 -12.20
C LEU A 141 -11.31 16.29 -13.25
N PRO A 142 -11.53 17.19 -14.23
CA PRO A 142 -10.48 17.52 -15.19
C PRO A 142 -9.24 18.13 -14.56
N LEU A 143 -9.39 18.91 -13.48
CA LEU A 143 -8.27 19.51 -12.76
C LEU A 143 -7.47 18.45 -11.96
N ILE A 144 -8.16 17.51 -11.36
CA ILE A 144 -7.56 16.38 -10.64
C ILE A 144 -6.74 15.52 -11.61
N ASP A 145 -7.34 15.16 -12.74
CA ASP A 145 -6.70 14.35 -13.78
C ASP A 145 -5.46 15.04 -14.35
N GLU A 146 -5.54 16.33 -14.67
CA GLU A 146 -4.39 17.11 -15.15
C GLU A 146 -3.27 17.18 -14.10
N THR A 147 -3.62 17.35 -12.82
CA THR A 147 -2.65 17.40 -11.73
C THR A 147 -1.91 16.07 -11.60
N ALA A 148 -2.64 14.94 -11.70
CA ALA A 148 -2.05 13.61 -11.68
C ALA A 148 -1.22 13.33 -12.96
N ALA A 149 -1.70 13.76 -14.14
CA ALA A 149 -0.99 13.55 -15.40
C ALA A 149 0.37 14.26 -15.44
N LYS A 150 0.47 15.47 -14.90
CA LYS A 150 1.73 16.24 -14.87
C LYS A 150 2.87 15.52 -14.18
N ILE A 151 2.62 14.79 -13.09
CA ILE A 151 3.69 14.09 -12.37
C ILE A 151 4.30 12.91 -13.14
N HIS A 152 3.67 12.48 -14.25
CA HIS A 152 4.26 11.48 -15.15
C HIS A 152 5.34 12.08 -16.06
N THR A 153 5.33 13.38 -16.29
CA THR A 153 6.22 14.06 -17.23
C THR A 153 7.21 15.01 -16.56
N MET A 154 6.94 15.44 -15.33
CA MET A 154 7.82 16.34 -14.59
C MET A 154 7.74 16.08 -13.08
N PRO A 155 8.82 16.40 -12.32
CA PRO A 155 8.80 16.26 -10.86
C PRO A 155 7.67 17.08 -10.22
N PRO A 156 6.99 16.57 -9.16
CA PRO A 156 5.89 17.30 -8.49
C PRO A 156 6.24 18.72 -8.06
N ARG A 157 7.48 18.96 -7.62
CA ARG A 157 7.96 20.30 -7.22
C ARG A 157 7.97 21.28 -8.39
N VAL A 158 8.22 20.80 -9.60
CA VAL A 158 8.23 21.63 -10.83
C VAL A 158 6.81 21.79 -11.36
N ALA A 159 5.98 20.76 -11.21
CA ALA A 159 4.58 20.78 -11.64
C ALA A 159 3.69 21.70 -10.78
N GLN A 160 4.16 22.10 -9.60
CA GLN A 160 3.40 22.96 -8.70
C GLN A 160 3.08 24.30 -9.34
N THR A 161 1.82 24.72 -9.25
CA THR A 161 1.30 25.99 -9.73
C THR A 161 0.42 26.64 -8.65
N GLY A 162 -0.09 27.83 -8.93
CA GLY A 162 -1.09 28.49 -8.09
C GLY A 162 -0.51 29.50 -7.09
N PRO A 163 -1.39 30.05 -6.23
CA PRO A 163 -1.05 31.16 -5.33
C PRO A 163 0.03 30.81 -4.32
N ALA A 164 0.07 29.57 -3.83
CA ALA A 164 1.02 29.13 -2.82
C ALA A 164 2.49 29.31 -3.25
N ILE A 165 2.83 29.11 -4.53
CA ILE A 165 4.18 29.34 -5.05
C ILE A 165 4.52 30.83 -5.15
N ARG A 166 3.52 31.66 -5.45
CA ARG A 166 3.69 33.10 -5.66
C ARG A 166 3.58 33.92 -4.38
N TYR A 167 3.37 33.25 -3.22
CA TYR A 167 3.06 33.92 -1.95
C TYR A 167 1.91 34.93 -2.08
N ASP A 168 0.85 34.54 -2.80
CA ASP A 168 -0.31 35.40 -3.03
C ASP A 168 -1.21 35.37 -1.78
N GLU A 169 -1.21 36.47 -1.01
CA GLU A 169 -1.92 36.58 0.26
C GLU A 169 -3.42 36.88 0.11
N ASN A 170 -3.92 37.05 -1.12
CA ASN A 170 -5.31 37.40 -1.40
C ASN A 170 -6.22 36.17 -1.69
N VAL A 171 -5.78 35.00 -1.36
CA VAL A 171 -6.51 33.73 -1.61
C VAL A 171 -6.94 33.06 -0.31
#